data_243af1b826dd169ba45cff573e6b1285
#
_entry.id   243af1b826dd169ba45cff573e6b1285
#
_cell.length_a   1.000
_cell.length_b   1.000
_cell.length_c   1.000
_cell.angle_alpha   90.00
_cell.angle_beta   90.00
_cell.angle_gamma   90.00
#
_symmetry.space_group_name_H-M   'P 1'
#
loop_
_entity.id
_entity.type
_entity.pdbx_description
1 polymer ?
#
loop_
_entity_poly.entity_id
_entity_poly.type
_entity_poly.pdbx_seq_one_letter_code
_entity_poly.pdbx_strand_id
1 'polypeptide(L)'
;MRVVYLLYPGFTALDVVGTFQVLAAAPGIRSVFVAARAGVVVDDTGLCVLQATACLGEVASADVLVVPGSDCWCAPDPTLVEWLRVVHPTTTWTLSVCTGSSYLAAAGALAGATAATHWASAQRLTDAGVTYSDERVVRAGKVLTSASASAGIDLALTLLGLSHGPAVAQTVQLTLEYDPRPPYDAGTPAKAPADIGELVSSYYAQRCT
;
A
#
# COMPACT_ATOMS: atom_id res chain seq x y z
N MET A 1 -18.17 -6.95 1.28
CA MET A 1 -16.84 -7.10 0.66
C MET A 1 -15.82 -7.36 1.76
N ARG A 2 -15.03 -8.43 1.64
CA ARG A 2 -13.97 -8.79 2.62
C ARG A 2 -12.65 -8.16 2.19
N VAL A 3 -12.13 -7.25 3.00
CA VAL A 3 -10.83 -6.60 2.78
C VAL A 3 -9.80 -7.22 3.71
N VAL A 4 -8.73 -7.75 3.14
CA VAL A 4 -7.62 -8.35 3.86
C VAL A 4 -6.41 -7.43 3.80
N TYR A 5 -5.89 -7.03 4.94
CA TYR A 5 -4.70 -6.20 5.08
C TYR A 5 -3.54 -7.08 5.54
N LEU A 6 -2.50 -7.15 4.73
CA LEU A 6 -1.27 -7.84 5.10
C LEU A 6 -0.50 -6.99 6.12
N LEU A 7 -0.13 -7.59 7.24
CA LEU A 7 0.79 -7.02 8.22
C LEU A 7 2.06 -7.87 8.29
N TYR A 8 3.19 -7.22 8.44
CA TYR A 8 4.49 -7.87 8.66
C TYR A 8 5.39 -6.94 9.49
N PRO A 9 6.34 -7.45 10.27
CA PRO A 9 7.23 -6.62 11.08
C PRO A 9 7.91 -5.53 10.25
N GLY A 10 7.81 -4.28 10.67
CA GLY A 10 8.37 -3.14 9.97
C GLY A 10 7.49 -2.58 8.84
N PHE A 11 6.20 -2.95 8.77
CA PHE A 11 5.26 -2.30 7.84
C PHE A 11 5.10 -0.80 8.18
N THR A 12 4.83 0.04 7.21
CA THR A 12 4.52 1.46 7.45
C THR A 12 3.07 1.61 7.93
N ALA A 13 2.89 2.09 9.17
CA ALA A 13 1.56 2.15 9.80
C ALA A 13 0.53 2.94 8.98
N LEU A 14 0.91 4.09 8.42
CA LEU A 14 0.00 4.94 7.64
C LEU A 14 -0.51 4.24 6.37
N ASP A 15 0.29 3.36 5.75
CA ASP A 15 -0.12 2.59 4.56
C ASP A 15 -1.35 1.73 4.85
N VAL A 16 -1.40 1.16 6.06
CA VAL A 16 -2.51 0.32 6.52
C VAL A 16 -3.64 1.17 7.07
N VAL A 17 -3.35 2.05 8.04
CA VAL A 17 -4.38 2.79 8.76
C VAL A 17 -5.10 3.79 7.86
N GLY A 18 -4.38 4.44 6.93
CA GLY A 18 -4.97 5.36 5.96
C GLY A 18 -6.00 4.67 5.06
N THR A 19 -5.63 3.54 4.46
CA THR A 19 -6.54 2.75 3.61
C THR A 19 -7.67 2.14 4.42
N PHE A 20 -7.37 1.64 5.63
CA PHE A 20 -8.37 1.03 6.52
C PHE A 20 -9.46 2.01 6.91
N GLN A 21 -9.12 3.23 7.35
CA GLN A 21 -10.10 4.24 7.78
C GLN A 21 -11.07 4.60 6.65
N VAL A 22 -10.57 4.74 5.43
CA VAL A 22 -11.41 5.01 4.26
C VAL A 22 -12.33 3.85 3.96
N LEU A 23 -11.79 2.63 3.84
CA LEU A 23 -12.58 1.47 3.44
C LEU A 23 -13.57 1.05 4.53
N ALA A 24 -13.19 1.12 5.81
CA ALA A 24 -14.05 0.77 6.94
C ALA A 24 -15.26 1.71 7.10
N ALA A 25 -15.19 2.94 6.58
CA ALA A 25 -16.31 3.87 6.60
C ALA A 25 -17.39 3.56 5.54
N ALA A 26 -17.09 2.68 4.56
CA ALA A 26 -18.05 2.32 3.52
C ALA A 26 -18.96 1.14 3.95
N PRO A 27 -20.22 1.11 3.50
CA PRO A 27 -21.15 0.06 3.87
C PRO A 27 -20.73 -1.30 3.32
N GLY A 28 -20.99 -2.36 4.07
CA GLY A 28 -20.79 -3.75 3.64
C GLY A 28 -19.33 -4.20 3.58
N ILE A 29 -18.39 -3.42 4.09
CA ILE A 29 -16.98 -3.78 4.20
C ILE A 29 -16.70 -4.47 5.53
N ARG A 30 -15.95 -5.58 5.45
CA ARG A 30 -15.42 -6.32 6.61
C ARG A 30 -13.91 -6.41 6.46
N SER A 31 -13.17 -5.84 7.39
CA SER A 31 -11.71 -5.81 7.39
C SER A 31 -11.14 -6.94 8.26
N VAL A 32 -10.04 -7.54 7.77
CA VAL A 32 -9.26 -8.55 8.48
C VAL A 32 -7.78 -8.18 8.36
N PHE A 33 -7.09 -8.11 9.47
CA PHE A 33 -5.64 -7.96 9.53
C PHE A 33 -4.99 -9.33 9.62
N VAL A 34 -4.09 -9.64 8.69
CA VAL A 34 -3.44 -10.94 8.58
C VAL A 34 -1.92 -10.78 8.65
N ALA A 35 -1.25 -11.69 9.36
CA ALA A 35 0.20 -11.76 9.43
C ALA A 35 0.68 -13.22 9.38
N ALA A 36 1.99 -13.44 9.32
CA ALA A 36 2.55 -14.79 9.41
C ALA A 36 2.05 -15.57 10.64
N ARG A 37 1.82 -14.85 11.74
CA ARG A 37 1.18 -15.35 12.96
C ARG A 37 0.17 -14.32 13.45
N ALA A 38 -0.99 -14.77 13.93
CA ALA A 38 -1.95 -13.89 14.60
C ALA A 38 -1.32 -13.28 15.86
N GLY A 39 -1.63 -12.03 16.16
CA GLY A 39 -1.07 -11.32 17.30
C GLY A 39 -0.58 -9.91 16.93
N VAL A 40 0.24 -9.36 17.80
CA VAL A 40 0.80 -8.01 17.67
C VAL A 40 1.87 -7.98 16.57
N VAL A 41 1.76 -6.99 15.66
CA VAL A 41 2.76 -6.69 14.63
C VAL A 41 3.18 -5.23 14.80
N VAL A 42 4.48 -5.00 14.85
CA VAL A 42 5.10 -3.69 15.10
C VAL A 42 5.48 -3.05 13.77
N ASP A 43 5.23 -1.77 13.63
CA ASP A 43 5.55 -0.97 12.45
C ASP A 43 7.07 -0.67 12.29
N ASP A 44 7.41 0.07 11.25
CA ASP A 44 8.78 0.48 10.92
C ASP A 44 9.40 1.49 11.91
N THR A 45 8.58 2.17 12.71
CA THR A 45 9.06 3.07 13.78
C THR A 45 9.37 2.34 15.08
N GLY A 46 8.87 1.11 15.26
CA GLY A 46 8.95 0.34 16.49
C GLY A 46 7.98 0.78 17.59
N LEU A 47 7.08 1.72 17.32
CA LEU A 47 6.18 2.35 18.31
C LEU A 47 4.70 2.09 18.04
N CYS A 48 4.28 2.04 16.78
CA CYS A 48 2.90 1.75 16.44
C CYS A 48 2.72 0.25 16.28
N VAL A 49 1.66 -0.28 16.91
CA VAL A 49 1.34 -1.71 16.86
C VAL A 49 -0.06 -1.92 16.33
N LEU A 50 -0.20 -2.88 15.41
CA LEU A 50 -1.50 -3.38 14.97
C LEU A 50 -1.63 -4.85 15.32
N GLN A 51 -2.87 -5.30 15.54
CA GLN A 51 -3.13 -6.70 15.87
C GLN A 51 -3.65 -7.45 14.64
N ALA A 52 -2.88 -8.41 14.14
CA ALA A 52 -3.36 -9.39 13.19
C ALA A 52 -4.36 -10.34 13.88
N THR A 53 -5.57 -10.42 13.33
CA THR A 53 -6.65 -11.26 13.87
C THR A 53 -6.70 -12.65 13.24
N ALA A 54 -5.88 -12.89 12.19
CA ALA A 54 -5.73 -14.18 11.53
C ALA A 54 -4.28 -14.40 11.09
N CYS A 55 -3.88 -15.66 10.89
CA CYS A 55 -2.61 -15.98 10.25
C CYS A 55 -2.77 -16.24 8.74
N LEU A 56 -1.64 -16.21 8.00
CA LEU A 56 -1.64 -16.42 6.54
C LEU A 56 -2.35 -17.72 6.14
N GLY A 57 -2.11 -18.81 6.89
CA GLY A 57 -2.68 -20.12 6.59
C GLY A 57 -4.22 -20.20 6.74
N GLU A 58 -4.83 -19.25 7.45
CA GLU A 58 -6.30 -19.18 7.64
C GLU A 58 -6.99 -18.35 6.55
N VAL A 59 -6.22 -17.66 5.70
CA VAL A 59 -6.74 -16.75 4.69
C VAL A 59 -6.23 -17.14 3.30
N ALA A 60 -7.02 -17.95 2.60
CA ALA A 60 -6.73 -18.40 1.24
C ALA A 60 -7.40 -17.54 0.15
N SER A 61 -8.27 -16.60 0.50
CA SER A 61 -9.00 -15.75 -0.46
C SER A 61 -9.37 -14.40 0.16
N ALA A 62 -9.61 -13.42 -0.69
CA ALA A 62 -10.08 -12.09 -0.34
C ALA A 62 -10.84 -11.46 -1.50
N ASP A 63 -11.82 -10.57 -1.22
CA ASP A 63 -12.40 -9.73 -2.28
C ASP A 63 -11.41 -8.60 -2.61
N VAL A 64 -10.79 -8.02 -1.57
CA VAL A 64 -9.76 -6.97 -1.68
C VAL A 64 -8.57 -7.37 -0.82
N LEU A 65 -7.39 -7.28 -1.39
CA LEU A 65 -6.12 -7.43 -0.70
C LEU A 65 -5.40 -6.08 -0.65
N VAL A 66 -4.91 -5.68 0.52
CA VAL A 66 -4.10 -4.46 0.72
C VAL A 66 -2.72 -4.87 1.21
N VAL A 67 -1.69 -4.45 0.47
CA VAL A 67 -0.28 -4.73 0.74
C VAL A 67 0.43 -3.42 1.06
N PRO A 68 0.79 -3.16 2.32
CA PRO A 68 1.52 -1.97 2.72
C PRO A 68 2.99 -2.05 2.30
N GLY A 69 3.64 -0.91 2.28
CA GLY A 69 5.07 -0.80 2.21
C GLY A 69 5.74 -0.84 3.57
N SER A 70 7.03 -0.55 3.54
CA SER A 70 7.93 -0.51 4.68
C SER A 70 9.02 0.52 4.41
N ASP A 71 9.48 1.18 5.44
CA ASP A 71 10.64 2.07 5.39
C ASP A 71 11.97 1.27 5.39
N CYS A 72 11.92 0.02 5.82
CA CYS A 72 12.99 -0.95 5.64
C CYS A 72 12.89 -1.58 4.23
N TRP A 73 13.75 -1.18 3.33
CA TRP A 73 13.73 -1.60 1.92
C TRP A 73 14.40 -2.96 1.70
N CYS A 74 14.15 -3.88 2.62
CA CYS A 74 14.62 -5.25 2.51
C CYS A 74 13.96 -5.97 1.32
N ALA A 75 14.59 -7.05 0.87
CA ALA A 75 13.97 -7.94 -0.09
C ALA A 75 12.64 -8.47 0.47
N PRO A 76 11.59 -8.59 -0.36
CA PRO A 76 10.32 -9.15 0.08
C PRO A 76 10.50 -10.54 0.71
N ASP A 77 9.85 -10.75 1.87
CA ASP A 77 9.86 -12.05 2.57
C ASP A 77 9.26 -13.14 1.65
N PRO A 78 9.99 -14.22 1.36
CA PRO A 78 9.52 -15.29 0.49
C PRO A 78 8.21 -15.93 0.94
N THR A 79 7.97 -16.03 2.25
CA THR A 79 6.72 -16.60 2.81
C THR A 79 5.52 -15.72 2.45
N LEU A 80 5.69 -14.41 2.57
CA LEU A 80 4.63 -13.45 2.21
C LEU A 80 4.40 -13.43 0.70
N VAL A 81 5.48 -13.50 -0.09
CA VAL A 81 5.39 -13.55 -1.56
C VAL A 81 4.62 -14.79 -2.01
N GLU A 82 4.91 -15.95 -1.43
CA GLU A 82 4.19 -17.20 -1.78
C GLU A 82 2.72 -17.11 -1.41
N TRP A 83 2.39 -16.59 -0.23
CA TRP A 83 1.01 -16.37 0.16
C TRP A 83 0.29 -15.38 -0.78
N LEU A 84 0.97 -14.31 -1.23
CA LEU A 84 0.41 -13.37 -2.20
C LEU A 84 0.11 -14.03 -3.54
N ARG A 85 0.94 -14.98 -4.01
CA ARG A 85 0.68 -15.77 -5.22
C ARG A 85 -0.59 -16.61 -5.12
N VAL A 86 -0.93 -17.07 -3.93
CA VAL A 86 -2.16 -17.84 -3.69
C VAL A 86 -3.38 -16.92 -3.59
N VAL A 87 -3.29 -15.80 -2.85
CA VAL A 87 -4.45 -14.96 -2.56
C VAL A 87 -4.77 -13.99 -3.70
N HIS A 88 -3.75 -13.38 -4.33
CA HIS A 88 -3.96 -12.40 -5.41
C HIS A 88 -4.89 -12.91 -6.54
N PRO A 89 -4.77 -14.15 -7.06
CA PRO A 89 -5.69 -14.65 -8.09
C PRO A 89 -7.16 -14.64 -7.68
N THR A 90 -7.46 -14.77 -6.40
CA THR A 90 -8.83 -14.83 -5.88
C THR A 90 -9.49 -13.46 -5.72
N THR A 91 -8.72 -12.38 -5.74
CA THR A 91 -9.21 -11.03 -5.46
C THR A 91 -9.98 -10.43 -6.63
N THR A 92 -10.97 -9.61 -6.31
CA THR A 92 -11.55 -8.65 -7.25
C THR A 92 -10.62 -7.45 -7.42
N TRP A 93 -9.98 -7.02 -6.32
CA TRP A 93 -9.03 -5.92 -6.31
C TRP A 93 -7.81 -6.24 -5.45
N THR A 94 -6.64 -5.86 -5.92
CA THR A 94 -5.39 -5.92 -5.14
C THR A 94 -4.78 -4.51 -5.09
N LEU A 95 -4.52 -4.03 -3.90
CA LEU A 95 -3.98 -2.71 -3.63
C LEU A 95 -2.56 -2.82 -3.08
N SER A 96 -1.66 -1.97 -3.54
CA SER A 96 -0.40 -1.73 -2.84
C SER A 96 -0.21 -0.26 -2.54
N VAL A 97 0.33 0.01 -1.37
CA VAL A 97 0.66 1.36 -0.92
C VAL A 97 2.16 1.48 -0.80
N CYS A 98 2.71 2.60 -1.29
CA CYS A 98 4.14 2.90 -1.15
C CYS A 98 5.03 1.77 -1.73
N THR A 99 5.99 1.27 -0.97
CA THR A 99 6.89 0.17 -1.37
C THR A 99 6.23 -1.22 -1.38
N GLY A 100 4.95 -1.34 -1.01
CA GLY A 100 4.18 -2.58 -1.09
C GLY A 100 4.08 -3.17 -2.50
N SER A 101 4.24 -2.33 -3.53
CA SER A 101 4.35 -2.76 -4.93
C SER A 101 5.53 -3.73 -5.18
N SER A 102 6.59 -3.66 -4.39
CA SER A 102 7.72 -4.60 -4.48
C SER A 102 7.30 -6.03 -4.16
N TYR A 103 6.42 -6.23 -3.19
CA TYR A 103 5.83 -7.53 -2.87
C TYR A 103 4.96 -8.05 -4.01
N LEU A 104 4.15 -7.18 -4.61
CA LEU A 104 3.31 -7.54 -5.76
C LEU A 104 4.15 -7.87 -6.99
N ALA A 105 5.25 -7.15 -7.22
CA ALA A 105 6.19 -7.45 -8.31
C ALA A 105 6.85 -8.81 -8.09
N ALA A 106 7.36 -9.09 -6.88
CA ALA A 106 7.95 -10.37 -6.51
C ALA A 106 6.95 -11.55 -6.61
N ALA A 107 5.67 -11.30 -6.35
CA ALA A 107 4.60 -12.28 -6.52
C ALA A 107 4.18 -12.48 -7.99
N GLY A 108 4.68 -11.66 -8.93
CA GLY A 108 4.31 -11.70 -10.35
C GLY A 108 3.00 -10.97 -10.69
N ALA A 109 2.37 -10.31 -9.72
CA ALA A 109 1.09 -9.62 -9.90
C ALA A 109 1.18 -8.33 -10.73
N LEU A 110 2.40 -7.83 -10.98
CA LEU A 110 2.68 -6.63 -11.78
C LEU A 110 3.47 -6.93 -13.06
N ALA A 111 3.57 -8.19 -13.50
CA ALA A 111 4.33 -8.55 -14.68
C ALA A 111 3.83 -7.80 -15.93
N GLY A 112 4.72 -7.03 -16.58
CA GLY A 112 4.40 -6.23 -17.76
C GLY A 112 3.44 -5.05 -17.52
N ALA A 113 3.16 -4.72 -16.25
CA ALA A 113 2.26 -3.63 -15.89
C ALA A 113 3.02 -2.31 -15.67
N THR A 114 2.27 -1.20 -15.67
CA THR A 114 2.70 0.08 -15.11
C THR A 114 2.19 0.18 -13.68
N ALA A 115 3.04 0.65 -12.75
CA ALA A 115 2.68 0.75 -11.33
C ALA A 115 3.35 1.96 -10.67
N ALA A 116 2.72 2.47 -9.61
CA ALA A 116 3.32 3.43 -8.71
C ALA A 116 4.03 2.72 -7.55
N THR A 117 5.06 3.36 -7.03
CA THR A 117 5.75 3.02 -5.79
C THR A 117 6.32 4.30 -5.18
N HIS A 118 6.86 4.23 -3.96
CA HIS A 118 7.62 5.36 -3.41
C HIS A 118 8.75 5.73 -4.38
N TRP A 119 8.89 7.02 -4.70
CA TRP A 119 9.80 7.50 -5.73
C TRP A 119 11.24 7.02 -5.56
N ALA A 120 11.71 6.95 -4.32
CA ALA A 120 13.04 6.47 -4.02
C ALA A 120 13.20 4.94 -4.23
N SER A 121 12.10 4.18 -4.44
CA SER A 121 12.06 2.76 -4.83
C SER A 121 11.82 2.54 -6.32
N ALA A 122 11.71 3.60 -7.12
CA ALA A 122 11.39 3.52 -8.55
C ALA A 122 12.34 2.58 -9.32
N GLN A 123 13.64 2.69 -9.06
CA GLN A 123 14.65 1.85 -9.72
C GLN A 123 14.44 0.36 -9.40
N ARG A 124 14.16 0.02 -8.12
CA ARG A 124 13.90 -1.38 -7.72
C ARG A 124 12.67 -1.98 -8.39
N LEU A 125 11.63 -1.17 -8.55
CA LEU A 125 10.43 -1.61 -9.27
C LEU A 125 10.73 -1.86 -10.74
N THR A 126 11.55 -0.99 -11.36
CA THR A 126 12.00 -1.14 -12.74
C THR A 126 12.90 -2.37 -12.92
N ASP A 127 13.82 -2.60 -11.99
CA ASP A 127 14.70 -3.80 -11.98
C ASP A 127 13.89 -5.10 -11.86
N ALA A 128 12.72 -5.04 -11.23
CA ALA A 128 11.76 -6.15 -11.17
C ALA A 128 10.90 -6.32 -12.45
N GLY A 129 11.19 -5.55 -13.52
CA GLY A 129 10.50 -5.64 -14.81
C GLY A 129 9.12 -4.96 -14.86
N VAL A 130 8.85 -4.03 -13.94
CA VAL A 130 7.61 -3.25 -13.87
C VAL A 130 7.87 -1.82 -14.38
N THR A 131 7.01 -1.27 -15.21
CA THR A 131 7.13 0.12 -15.64
C THR A 131 6.74 1.05 -14.49
N TYR A 132 7.67 1.88 -14.03
CA TYR A 132 7.39 2.88 -13.00
C TYR A 132 6.57 4.04 -13.54
N SER A 133 5.61 4.51 -12.75
CA SER A 133 4.86 5.76 -12.95
C SER A 133 4.98 6.63 -11.70
N ASP A 134 5.14 7.93 -11.88
CA ASP A 134 5.16 8.95 -10.83
C ASP A 134 3.75 9.44 -10.46
N GLU A 135 2.71 8.90 -11.11
CA GLU A 135 1.33 9.18 -10.75
C GLU A 135 1.02 8.75 -9.32
N ARG A 136 0.18 9.54 -8.66
CA ARG A 136 -0.21 9.31 -7.26
C ARG A 136 -0.94 7.98 -7.07
N VAL A 137 -1.80 7.59 -8.02
CA VAL A 137 -2.50 6.30 -8.06
C VAL A 137 -2.51 5.78 -9.49
N VAL A 138 -2.06 4.53 -9.68
CA VAL A 138 -2.02 3.84 -10.96
C VAL A 138 -2.92 2.61 -10.91
N ARG A 139 -3.69 2.40 -11.98
CA ARG A 139 -4.51 1.20 -12.16
C ARG A 139 -4.00 0.33 -13.30
N ALA A 140 -3.71 -0.93 -13.00
CA ALA A 140 -3.38 -1.97 -13.98
C ALA A 140 -4.35 -3.15 -13.82
N GLY A 141 -5.41 -3.16 -14.62
CA GLY A 141 -6.48 -4.15 -14.51
C GLY A 141 -7.18 -4.11 -13.14
N LYS A 142 -7.04 -5.19 -12.35
CA LYS A 142 -7.55 -5.28 -10.98
C LYS A 142 -6.56 -4.82 -9.90
N VAL A 143 -5.34 -4.44 -10.30
CA VAL A 143 -4.33 -3.96 -9.37
C VAL A 143 -4.34 -2.44 -9.35
N LEU A 144 -4.39 -1.86 -8.15
CA LEU A 144 -4.25 -0.44 -7.89
C LEU A 144 -2.99 -0.24 -7.04
N THR A 145 -2.14 0.68 -7.45
CA THR A 145 -0.90 1.00 -6.72
C THR A 145 -0.84 2.47 -6.41
N SER A 146 -0.31 2.85 -5.26
CA SER A 146 -0.12 4.25 -4.90
C SER A 146 1.33 4.59 -4.58
N ALA A 147 1.71 5.83 -4.88
CA ALA A 147 3.09 6.31 -4.82
C ALA A 147 3.64 6.43 -3.39
N SER A 148 2.77 6.65 -2.39
CA SER A 148 3.22 6.96 -1.03
C SER A 148 2.19 6.56 0.00
N ALA A 149 2.58 6.60 1.28
CA ALA A 149 1.69 6.32 2.39
C ALA A 149 0.44 7.22 2.37
N SER A 150 0.60 8.53 2.18
CA SER A 150 -0.53 9.47 2.10
C SER A 150 -1.42 9.25 0.88
N ALA A 151 -0.86 8.74 -0.22
CA ALA A 151 -1.60 8.38 -1.42
C ALA A 151 -2.48 7.13 -1.24
N GLY A 152 -2.25 6.35 -0.18
CA GLY A 152 -3.11 5.24 0.22
C GLY A 152 -4.55 5.66 0.49
N ILE A 153 -4.77 6.88 0.98
CA ILE A 153 -6.12 7.44 1.19
C ILE A 153 -6.82 7.65 -0.16
N ASP A 154 -6.12 8.27 -1.13
CA ASP A 154 -6.66 8.49 -2.48
C ASP A 154 -6.90 7.16 -3.21
N LEU A 155 -6.00 6.19 -3.01
CA LEU A 155 -6.13 4.82 -3.53
C LEU A 155 -7.42 4.17 -3.03
N ALA A 156 -7.69 4.26 -1.73
CA ALA A 156 -8.88 3.68 -1.12
C ALA A 156 -10.17 4.37 -1.58
N LEU A 157 -10.17 5.71 -1.71
CA LEU A 157 -11.29 6.46 -2.30
C LEU A 157 -11.52 6.09 -3.77
N THR A 158 -10.45 5.90 -4.53
CA THR A 158 -10.51 5.42 -5.92
C THR A 158 -11.16 4.04 -5.98
N LEU A 159 -10.76 3.11 -5.12
CA LEU A 159 -11.39 1.80 -5.03
C LEU A 159 -12.88 1.90 -4.70
N LEU A 160 -13.27 2.75 -3.74
CA LEU A 160 -14.69 2.94 -3.41
C LEU A 160 -15.48 3.47 -4.60
N GLY A 161 -14.93 4.43 -5.34
CA GLY A 161 -15.54 4.93 -6.57
C GLY A 161 -15.78 3.84 -7.60
N LEU A 162 -14.83 2.92 -7.76
CA LEU A 162 -14.90 1.80 -8.71
C LEU A 162 -15.85 0.67 -8.26
N SER A 163 -15.92 0.40 -6.95
CA SER A 163 -16.62 -0.76 -6.40
C SER A 163 -18.02 -0.46 -5.87
N HIS A 164 -18.26 0.73 -5.35
CA HIS A 164 -19.51 1.17 -4.72
C HIS A 164 -20.13 2.39 -5.40
N GLY A 165 -19.44 2.96 -6.38
CA GLY A 165 -19.86 4.16 -7.10
C GLY A 165 -19.40 5.47 -6.45
N PRO A 166 -19.38 6.56 -7.26
CA PRO A 166 -18.82 7.85 -6.83
C PRO A 166 -19.55 8.49 -5.64
N ALA A 167 -20.85 8.25 -5.48
CA ALA A 167 -21.62 8.79 -4.36
C ALA A 167 -21.12 8.25 -3.01
N VAL A 168 -20.81 6.95 -2.93
CA VAL A 168 -20.27 6.34 -1.71
C VAL A 168 -18.87 6.88 -1.43
N ALA A 169 -18.01 6.97 -2.44
CA ALA A 169 -16.66 7.53 -2.28
C ALA A 169 -16.69 8.97 -1.76
N GLN A 170 -17.55 9.83 -2.34
CA GLN A 170 -17.72 11.22 -1.93
C GLN A 170 -18.29 11.33 -0.51
N THR A 171 -19.25 10.47 -0.14
CA THR A 171 -19.79 10.41 1.21
C THR A 171 -18.70 10.08 2.22
N VAL A 172 -17.88 9.08 1.94
CA VAL A 172 -16.75 8.70 2.81
C VAL A 172 -15.71 9.81 2.87
N GLN A 173 -15.36 10.42 1.74
CA GLN A 173 -14.43 11.55 1.69
C GLN A 173 -14.91 12.71 2.58
N LEU A 174 -16.18 13.08 2.48
CA LEU A 174 -16.76 14.14 3.30
C LEU A 174 -16.84 13.74 4.79
N THR A 175 -17.17 12.49 5.09
CA THR A 175 -17.21 11.98 6.47
C THR A 175 -15.84 12.06 7.15
N LEU A 176 -14.76 11.83 6.39
CA LEU A 176 -13.39 11.95 6.87
C LEU A 176 -12.86 13.38 6.81
N GLU A 177 -13.63 14.33 6.23
CA GLU A 177 -13.19 15.71 5.96
C GLU A 177 -11.84 15.74 5.21
N TYR A 178 -11.65 14.79 4.26
CA TYR A 178 -10.42 14.68 3.52
C TYR A 178 -10.33 15.73 2.40
N ASP A 179 -9.79 16.90 2.76
CA ASP A 179 -9.48 18.04 1.88
C ASP A 179 -8.03 18.50 2.13
N PRO A 180 -7.00 17.75 1.67
CA PRO A 180 -5.62 17.97 2.06
C PRO A 180 -5.08 19.31 1.57
N ARG A 181 -4.53 20.10 2.49
CA ARG A 181 -3.89 21.41 2.26
C ARG A 181 -2.54 21.44 2.98
N PRO A 182 -1.51 20.78 2.44
CA PRO A 182 -0.21 20.75 3.07
C PRO A 182 0.40 22.16 3.16
N PRO A 183 1.07 22.51 4.28
CA PRO A 183 1.66 23.82 4.46
C PRO A 183 2.90 24.07 3.59
N TYR A 184 3.47 23.02 3.00
CA TYR A 184 4.63 23.08 2.10
C TYR A 184 4.33 22.39 0.78
N ASP A 185 4.89 22.90 -0.32
CA ASP A 185 4.76 22.28 -1.64
C ASP A 185 6.03 21.49 -2.01
N ALA A 186 6.39 20.53 -1.18
CA ALA A 186 7.57 19.67 -1.34
C ALA A 186 7.22 18.16 -1.31
N GLY A 187 5.97 17.82 -1.61
CA GLY A 187 5.44 16.47 -1.49
C GLY A 187 5.85 15.50 -2.62
N THR A 188 6.58 15.96 -3.63
CA THR A 188 7.12 15.13 -4.71
C THR A 188 8.55 15.57 -5.06
N PRO A 189 9.39 14.69 -5.65
CA PRO A 189 10.73 15.07 -6.09
C PRO A 189 10.75 16.27 -7.04
N ALA A 190 9.74 16.40 -7.90
CA ALA A 190 9.64 17.50 -8.86
C ALA A 190 9.35 18.86 -8.21
N LYS A 191 8.79 18.87 -7.00
CA LYS A 191 8.41 20.07 -6.25
C LYS A 191 9.38 20.41 -5.12
N ALA A 192 10.05 19.40 -4.58
CA ALA A 192 10.96 19.58 -3.45
C ALA A 192 12.20 20.41 -3.86
N PRO A 193 12.71 21.31 -3.00
CA PRO A 193 14.03 21.89 -3.17
C PRO A 193 15.12 20.80 -3.29
N ALA A 194 16.14 21.06 -4.11
CA ALA A 194 17.16 20.05 -4.44
C ALA A 194 17.89 19.51 -3.20
N ASP A 195 18.23 20.39 -2.25
CA ASP A 195 18.87 20.03 -0.98
C ASP A 195 18.01 19.11 -0.11
N ILE A 196 16.69 19.31 -0.11
CA ILE A 196 15.75 18.43 0.58
C ILE A 196 15.67 17.07 -0.13
N GLY A 197 15.65 17.04 -1.47
CA GLY A 197 15.69 15.82 -2.25
C GLY A 197 16.94 14.97 -1.97
N GLU A 198 18.12 15.60 -1.89
CA GLU A 198 19.39 14.96 -1.56
C GLU A 198 19.40 14.40 -0.12
N LEU A 199 18.88 15.18 0.85
CA LEU A 199 18.77 14.75 2.24
C LEU A 199 17.91 13.48 2.37
N VAL A 200 16.74 13.46 1.73
CA VAL A 200 15.83 12.30 1.76
C VAL A 200 16.44 11.10 1.04
N SER A 201 17.12 11.31 -0.10
CA SER A 201 17.83 10.23 -0.81
C SER A 201 18.91 9.59 0.07
N SER A 202 19.68 10.43 0.80
CA SER A 202 20.71 9.97 1.72
C SER A 202 20.12 9.19 2.91
N TYR A 203 18.98 9.62 3.44
CA TYR A 203 18.26 8.92 4.49
C TYR A 203 17.87 7.50 4.07
N TYR A 204 17.30 7.33 2.88
CA TYR A 204 16.91 6.01 2.38
C TYR A 204 18.11 5.14 2.01
N ALA A 205 19.19 5.72 1.48
CA ALA A 205 20.41 4.96 1.16
C ALA A 205 21.03 4.29 2.40
N GLN A 206 20.94 4.92 3.57
CA GLN A 206 21.46 4.38 4.84
C GLN A 206 20.60 3.24 5.43
N ARG A 207 19.33 3.14 5.04
CA ARG A 207 18.39 2.12 5.51
C ARG A 207 18.34 0.86 4.62
N CYS A 208 19.07 0.89 3.52
CA CYS A 208 19.18 -0.23 2.58
C CYS A 208 20.34 -1.18 2.88
N THR A 209 21.12 -0.89 3.91
CA THR A 209 22.26 -1.72 4.38
C THR A 209 21.86 -2.52 5.60
#